data_a8895431ff0a3b9de625337db7a7dbbd
#
_entry.id   a8895431ff0a3b9de625337db7a7dbbd
#
_cell.length_a   1.000
_cell.length_b   1.000
_cell.length_c   1.000
_cell.angle_alpha   90.00
_cell.angle_beta   90.00
_cell.angle_gamma   90.00
#
_symmetry.space_group_name_H-M   'P 1'
#
loop_
_entity.id
_entity.type
_entity.pdbx_description
1 polymer ?
#
loop_
_entity_poly.entity_id
_entity_poly.type
_entity_poly.pdbx_seq_one_letter_code
_entity_poly.pdbx_strand_id
1 'polypeptide(L)'
;MTKHDVVIIGGSLAGAACARELARLGIDAAAFERDRFPRARVCGGFVSPGGVDCLERLGVLDDVRAAGAVEVSSAKVRMGSAEVDVPFQRPGLGISRSALDKIVAGASVHQGFAVSRVVQMDAGFVVSGLGFEVACSAVVDAAGKLSRFTRRRGEEEFGIQYTEEAARGNVLDFWFFEDGYGGAVSVEGRRSNFCFLINKDSLQKYVGRPECLVTGPLAYDRLPGDYIAVGDAAGMVDPFCGEGMRHALDSGMLAARIVARGIRAGRGYSEMRREYEVEWNSRWGWKRALGAGLRQFLQHRDFSRAAFRFIPPGLWNRLWN
;
A
#
# COMPACT_ATOMS: atom_id res chain seq x y z
N MET A 1 -17.99 17.04 22.20
CA MET A 1 -16.81 16.53 21.46
C MET A 1 -16.62 15.08 21.87
N THR A 2 -16.65 14.16 20.91
CA THR A 2 -16.40 12.73 21.15
C THR A 2 -14.93 12.53 21.46
N LYS A 3 -14.59 11.53 22.29
CA LYS A 3 -13.20 11.21 22.65
C LYS A 3 -12.91 9.77 22.33
N HIS A 4 -11.76 9.50 21.71
CA HIS A 4 -11.20 8.17 21.48
C HIS A 4 -9.75 8.12 21.95
N ASP A 5 -9.19 6.93 22.15
CA ASP A 5 -7.76 6.78 22.43
C ASP A 5 -6.93 7.13 21.19
N VAL A 6 -7.38 6.65 20.02
CA VAL A 6 -6.68 6.79 18.74
C VAL A 6 -7.62 7.28 17.64
N VAL A 7 -7.17 8.25 16.84
CA VAL A 7 -7.80 8.61 15.57
C VAL A 7 -6.90 8.23 14.42
N ILE A 8 -7.47 7.54 13.42
CA ILE A 8 -6.80 7.10 12.19
C ILE A 8 -7.35 7.91 11.02
N ILE A 9 -6.47 8.55 10.26
CA ILE A 9 -6.81 9.38 9.11
C ILE A 9 -6.62 8.56 7.83
N GLY A 10 -7.72 8.16 7.20
CA GLY A 10 -7.76 7.26 6.04
C GLY A 10 -8.08 5.82 6.44
N GLY A 11 -9.06 5.23 5.76
CA GLY A 11 -9.61 3.90 6.03
C GLY A 11 -9.29 2.84 4.96
N SER A 12 -8.30 3.09 4.08
CA SER A 12 -7.82 2.08 3.13
C SER A 12 -6.98 1.01 3.85
N LEU A 13 -6.26 0.16 3.14
CA LEU A 13 -5.59 -1.02 3.70
C LEU A 13 -4.78 -0.74 4.97
N ALA A 14 -3.98 0.33 5.00
CA ALA A 14 -3.13 0.63 6.16
C ALA A 14 -3.95 1.09 7.38
N GLY A 15 -4.89 2.01 7.18
CA GLY A 15 -5.72 2.53 8.27
C GLY A 15 -6.73 1.50 8.76
N ALA A 16 -7.33 0.73 7.87
CA ALA A 16 -8.25 -0.35 8.23
C ALA A 16 -7.54 -1.48 8.99
N ALA A 17 -6.31 -1.85 8.57
CA ALA A 17 -5.49 -2.82 9.30
C ALA A 17 -5.11 -2.31 10.70
N CYS A 18 -4.80 -1.01 10.82
CA CYS A 18 -4.53 -0.37 12.11
C CYS A 18 -5.79 -0.40 13.00
N ALA A 19 -6.95 -0.02 12.47
CA ALA A 19 -8.21 -0.01 13.21
C ALA A 19 -8.61 -1.41 13.72
N ARG A 20 -8.54 -2.43 12.84
CA ARG A 20 -8.81 -3.81 13.22
C ARG A 20 -7.88 -4.33 14.32
N GLU A 21 -6.58 -4.06 14.18
CA GLU A 21 -5.59 -4.51 15.17
C GLU A 21 -5.77 -3.78 16.51
N LEU A 22 -6.08 -2.47 16.52
CA LEU A 22 -6.42 -1.73 17.74
C LEU A 22 -7.67 -2.29 18.41
N ALA A 23 -8.73 -2.57 17.64
CA ALA A 23 -9.95 -3.20 18.16
C ALA A 23 -9.65 -4.57 18.79
N ARG A 24 -8.83 -5.42 18.11
CA ARG A 24 -8.38 -6.72 18.66
C ARG A 24 -7.59 -6.56 19.97
N LEU A 25 -6.86 -5.45 20.09
CA LEU A 25 -6.10 -5.12 21.30
C LEU A 25 -6.95 -4.40 22.35
N GLY A 26 -8.26 -4.16 22.14
CA GLY A 26 -9.15 -3.52 23.10
C GLY A 26 -8.87 -2.02 23.31
N ILE A 27 -8.32 -1.33 22.29
CA ILE A 27 -8.09 0.11 22.28
C ILE A 27 -9.21 0.79 21.50
N ASP A 28 -9.79 1.82 22.09
CA ASP A 28 -10.85 2.61 21.46
C ASP A 28 -10.28 3.49 20.34
N ALA A 29 -10.65 3.21 19.10
CA ALA A 29 -10.12 3.89 17.93
C ALA A 29 -11.19 4.23 16.90
N ALA A 30 -11.13 5.43 16.33
CA ALA A 30 -11.96 5.84 15.20
C ALA A 30 -11.11 6.04 13.94
N ALA A 31 -11.46 5.33 12.87
CA ALA A 31 -10.84 5.49 11.55
C ALA A 31 -11.79 6.24 10.62
N PHE A 32 -11.35 7.37 10.05
CA PHE A 32 -12.14 8.21 9.16
C PHE A 32 -11.64 8.11 7.73
N GLU A 33 -12.51 7.68 6.80
CA GLU A 33 -12.25 7.63 5.35
C GLU A 33 -13.16 8.62 4.63
N ARG A 34 -12.58 9.44 3.76
CA ARG A 34 -13.34 10.43 2.98
C ARG A 34 -14.24 9.81 1.91
N ASP A 35 -13.80 8.68 1.34
CA ASP A 35 -14.52 7.97 0.29
C ASP A 35 -15.47 6.93 0.89
N ARG A 36 -16.40 6.41 0.06
CA ARG A 36 -17.24 5.26 0.40
C ARG A 36 -16.75 4.02 -0.37
N PHE A 37 -16.77 2.87 0.29
CA PHE A 37 -16.45 1.59 -0.35
C PHE A 37 -17.71 0.95 -0.96
N PRO A 38 -17.57 0.18 -2.07
CA PRO A 38 -16.36 -0.09 -2.82
C PRO A 38 -15.90 1.11 -3.66
N ARG A 39 -14.59 1.29 -3.81
CA ARG A 39 -14.00 2.32 -4.67
C ARG A 39 -12.75 1.82 -5.38
N ALA A 40 -12.54 2.28 -6.60
CA ALA A 40 -11.34 1.97 -7.37
C ALA A 40 -10.12 2.79 -6.88
N ARG A 41 -8.95 2.16 -6.91
CA ARG A 41 -7.64 2.78 -6.64
C ARG A 41 -6.62 2.17 -7.58
N VAL A 42 -5.78 3.00 -8.17
CA VAL A 42 -4.68 2.52 -9.03
C VAL A 42 -3.74 1.62 -8.22
N CYS A 43 -3.64 0.37 -8.65
CA CYS A 43 -2.86 -0.67 -8.00
C CYS A 43 -2.66 -1.87 -8.94
N GLY A 44 -1.55 -2.57 -8.83
CA GLY A 44 -1.30 -3.82 -9.56
C GLY A 44 -2.29 -4.96 -9.27
N GLY A 45 -2.99 -4.91 -8.13
CA GLY A 45 -3.94 -5.97 -7.76
C GLY A 45 -3.29 -7.24 -7.21
N PHE A 46 -1.97 -7.28 -7.12
CA PHE A 46 -1.19 -8.42 -6.62
C PHE A 46 -0.88 -8.27 -5.13
N VAL A 47 -1.39 -9.16 -4.30
CA VAL A 47 -1.02 -9.33 -2.89
C VAL A 47 0.08 -10.37 -2.82
N SER A 48 1.28 -9.97 -2.41
CA SER A 48 2.42 -10.88 -2.25
C SER A 48 2.16 -11.96 -1.17
N PRO A 49 2.91 -13.07 -1.16
CA PRO A 49 2.78 -14.10 -0.13
C PRO A 49 2.82 -13.54 1.30
N GLY A 50 3.74 -12.62 1.59
CA GLY A 50 3.78 -11.96 2.89
C GLY A 50 2.58 -11.02 3.15
N GLY A 51 1.94 -10.51 2.10
CA GLY A 51 0.66 -9.79 2.20
C GLY A 51 -0.50 -10.73 2.56
N VAL A 52 -0.49 -11.95 2.04
CA VAL A 52 -1.45 -13.01 2.40
C VAL A 52 -1.34 -13.35 3.89
N ASP A 53 -0.13 -13.46 4.44
CA ASP A 53 0.08 -13.65 5.88
C ASP A 53 -0.49 -12.48 6.71
N CYS A 54 -0.44 -11.26 6.18
CA CYS A 54 -1.06 -10.12 6.86
C CYS A 54 -2.59 -10.22 6.87
N LEU A 55 -3.21 -10.66 5.77
CA LEU A 55 -4.66 -10.87 5.69
C LEU A 55 -5.12 -11.98 6.63
N GLU A 56 -4.35 -13.06 6.73
CA GLU A 56 -4.61 -14.16 7.67
C GLU A 56 -4.57 -13.66 9.13
N ARG A 57 -3.51 -12.93 9.51
CA ARG A 57 -3.39 -12.33 10.85
C ARG A 57 -4.51 -11.35 11.20
N LEU A 58 -5.07 -10.66 10.20
CA LEU A 58 -6.21 -9.77 10.37
C LEU A 58 -7.55 -10.53 10.41
N GLY A 59 -7.57 -11.85 10.16
CA GLY A 59 -8.76 -12.68 10.15
C GLY A 59 -9.71 -12.39 8.98
N VAL A 60 -9.17 -11.95 7.82
CA VAL A 60 -9.96 -11.59 6.64
C VAL A 60 -9.61 -12.40 5.39
N LEU A 61 -8.67 -13.35 5.50
CA LEU A 61 -8.19 -14.12 4.34
C LEU A 61 -9.30 -14.95 3.70
N ASP A 62 -10.17 -15.56 4.50
CA ASP A 62 -11.27 -16.38 3.98
C ASP A 62 -12.31 -15.51 3.27
N ASP A 63 -12.61 -14.31 3.77
CA ASP A 63 -13.48 -13.36 3.09
C ASP A 63 -12.88 -12.90 1.75
N VAL A 64 -11.55 -12.70 1.70
CA VAL A 64 -10.83 -12.35 0.48
C VAL A 64 -10.91 -13.47 -0.55
N ARG A 65 -10.74 -14.73 -0.14
CA ARG A 65 -10.90 -15.91 -1.00
C ARG A 65 -12.34 -16.07 -1.49
N ALA A 66 -13.31 -15.91 -0.57
CA ALA A 66 -14.73 -15.98 -0.90
C ALA A 66 -15.17 -14.88 -1.88
N ALA A 67 -14.51 -13.72 -1.88
CA ALA A 67 -14.73 -12.66 -2.86
C ALA A 67 -14.19 -12.99 -4.27
N GLY A 68 -13.55 -14.15 -4.44
CA GLY A 68 -13.05 -14.62 -5.74
C GLY A 68 -11.60 -14.23 -6.02
N ALA A 69 -10.79 -13.95 -5.00
CA ALA A 69 -9.36 -13.73 -5.19
C ALA A 69 -8.71 -14.91 -5.91
N VAL A 70 -7.87 -14.62 -6.90
CA VAL A 70 -7.21 -15.61 -7.74
C VAL A 70 -5.83 -15.91 -7.18
N GLU A 71 -5.52 -17.20 -7.00
CA GLU A 71 -4.21 -17.63 -6.53
C GLU A 71 -3.14 -17.36 -7.59
N VAL A 72 -1.99 -16.81 -7.16
CA VAL A 72 -0.84 -16.48 -8.03
C VAL A 72 0.37 -17.24 -7.53
N SER A 73 0.84 -18.21 -8.34
CA SER A 73 1.90 -19.16 -7.95
C SER A 73 3.29 -18.79 -8.46
N SER A 74 3.37 -17.87 -9.43
CA SER A 74 4.65 -17.44 -10.01
C SER A 74 4.54 -16.06 -10.61
N ALA A 75 5.70 -15.45 -10.88
CA ALA A 75 5.80 -14.28 -11.73
C ALA A 75 6.59 -14.60 -13.00
N LYS A 76 6.21 -13.98 -14.10
CA LYS A 76 6.92 -14.00 -15.38
C LYS A 76 7.42 -12.59 -15.69
N VAL A 77 8.71 -12.39 -15.61
CA VAL A 77 9.35 -11.08 -15.77
C VAL A 77 9.98 -10.98 -17.14
N ARG A 78 9.65 -9.90 -17.87
CA ARG A 78 10.10 -9.71 -19.25
C ARG A 78 10.79 -8.37 -19.43
N MET A 79 11.92 -8.39 -20.15
CA MET A 79 12.64 -7.20 -20.58
C MET A 79 13.16 -7.41 -22.02
N GLY A 80 12.56 -6.72 -23.00
CA GLY A 80 12.81 -6.95 -24.41
C GLY A 80 12.50 -8.40 -24.82
N SER A 81 13.49 -9.14 -25.34
CA SER A 81 13.36 -10.57 -25.67
C SER A 81 13.70 -11.52 -24.51
N ALA A 82 14.15 -10.99 -23.38
CA ALA A 82 14.52 -11.82 -22.23
C ALA A 82 13.30 -12.05 -21.34
N GLU A 83 13.15 -13.29 -20.86
CA GLU A 83 12.09 -13.71 -19.96
C GLU A 83 12.69 -14.54 -18.82
N VAL A 84 12.18 -14.35 -17.60
CA VAL A 84 12.54 -15.11 -16.40
C VAL A 84 11.25 -15.53 -15.69
N ASP A 85 11.12 -16.84 -15.45
CA ASP A 85 10.07 -17.40 -14.60
C ASP A 85 10.54 -17.45 -13.15
N VAL A 86 9.73 -16.91 -12.24
CA VAL A 86 10.02 -16.85 -10.81
C VAL A 86 8.90 -17.55 -10.03
N PRO A 87 9.06 -18.83 -9.69
CA PRO A 87 8.09 -19.54 -8.87
C PRO A 87 8.09 -18.97 -7.45
N PHE A 88 6.91 -18.77 -6.87
CA PHE A 88 6.78 -18.36 -5.48
C PHE A 88 6.85 -19.56 -4.55
N GLN A 89 7.47 -19.40 -3.39
CA GLN A 89 7.52 -20.47 -2.38
C GLN A 89 6.13 -20.74 -1.78
N ARG A 90 5.31 -19.72 -1.69
CA ARG A 90 3.90 -19.76 -1.31
C ARG A 90 3.12 -18.84 -2.24
N PRO A 91 1.86 -19.17 -2.55
CA PRO A 91 1.11 -18.34 -3.49
C PRO A 91 0.81 -16.95 -2.90
N GLY A 92 0.80 -15.96 -3.79
CA GLY A 92 0.14 -14.69 -3.58
C GLY A 92 -1.32 -14.73 -4.03
N LEU A 93 -1.98 -13.58 -4.04
CA LEU A 93 -3.36 -13.44 -4.51
C LEU A 93 -3.51 -12.27 -5.47
N GLY A 94 -4.32 -12.46 -6.50
CA GLY A 94 -4.81 -11.41 -7.36
C GLY A 94 -6.22 -10.99 -6.95
N ILE A 95 -6.40 -9.73 -6.59
CA ILE A 95 -7.69 -9.18 -6.19
C ILE A 95 -7.73 -7.66 -6.43
N SER A 96 -8.89 -7.13 -6.83
CA SER A 96 -9.04 -5.70 -7.03
C SER A 96 -8.99 -4.93 -5.69
N ARG A 97 -8.53 -3.69 -5.74
CA ARG A 97 -8.57 -2.80 -4.57
C ARG A 97 -10.00 -2.47 -4.15
N SER A 98 -10.93 -2.51 -5.08
CA SER A 98 -12.36 -2.30 -4.81
C SER A 98 -12.92 -3.36 -3.85
N ALA A 99 -12.61 -4.62 -4.10
CA ALA A 99 -13.01 -5.73 -3.24
C ALA A 99 -12.19 -5.76 -1.94
N LEU A 100 -10.86 -5.69 -2.06
CA LEU A 100 -9.95 -5.83 -0.90
C LEU A 100 -10.13 -4.71 0.12
N ASP A 101 -10.20 -3.45 -0.31
CA ASP A 101 -10.39 -2.31 0.61
C ASP A 101 -11.71 -2.45 1.39
N LYS A 102 -12.80 -2.85 0.72
CA LYS A 102 -14.10 -3.07 1.35
C LYS A 102 -14.05 -4.17 2.42
N ILE A 103 -13.39 -5.29 2.13
CA ILE A 103 -13.25 -6.43 3.05
C ILE A 103 -12.41 -6.02 4.27
N VAL A 104 -11.23 -5.42 4.04
CA VAL A 104 -10.33 -5.04 5.13
C VAL A 104 -10.93 -3.92 5.99
N ALA A 105 -11.64 -2.96 5.39
CA ALA A 105 -12.32 -1.90 6.14
C ALA A 105 -13.44 -2.46 7.03
N GLY A 106 -14.30 -3.32 6.50
CA GLY A 106 -15.44 -3.88 7.23
C GLY A 106 -16.25 -2.80 7.95
N ALA A 107 -16.61 -3.04 9.20
CA ALA A 107 -17.29 -2.08 10.07
C ALA A 107 -16.33 -1.15 10.84
N SER A 108 -15.01 -1.34 10.72
CA SER A 108 -14.01 -0.61 11.54
C SER A 108 -13.69 0.80 11.03
N VAL A 109 -14.36 1.25 9.96
CA VAL A 109 -14.06 2.52 9.28
C VAL A 109 -15.31 3.35 9.09
N HIS A 110 -15.28 4.59 9.56
CA HIS A 110 -16.31 5.60 9.30
C HIS A 110 -16.09 6.20 7.91
N GLN A 111 -16.98 5.90 6.97
CA GLN A 111 -16.87 6.28 5.57
C GLN A 111 -17.64 7.58 5.26
N GLY A 112 -17.11 8.40 4.36
CA GLY A 112 -17.70 9.69 4.00
C GLY A 112 -17.26 10.84 4.90
N PHE A 113 -16.19 10.64 5.70
CA PHE A 113 -15.67 11.62 6.64
C PHE A 113 -14.23 12.04 6.26
N ALA A 114 -14.09 13.21 5.68
CA ALA A 114 -12.77 13.75 5.32
C ALA A 114 -12.18 14.54 6.50
N VAL A 115 -11.06 14.06 7.03
CA VAL A 115 -10.28 14.84 7.99
C VAL A 115 -9.60 16.01 7.27
N SER A 116 -9.84 17.22 7.77
CA SER A 116 -9.27 18.46 7.21
C SER A 116 -8.18 19.08 8.09
N ARG A 117 -8.25 18.87 9.40
CA ARG A 117 -7.34 19.49 10.36
C ARG A 117 -7.00 18.55 11.50
N VAL A 118 -5.75 18.65 11.97
CA VAL A 118 -5.26 18.07 13.23
C VAL A 118 -4.56 19.16 14.01
N VAL A 119 -4.94 19.31 15.26
CA VAL A 119 -4.33 20.27 16.18
C VAL A 119 -3.76 19.50 17.36
N GLN A 120 -2.49 19.70 17.65
CA GLN A 120 -1.88 19.18 18.86
C GLN A 120 -2.26 20.06 20.05
N MET A 121 -2.64 19.42 21.14
CA MET A 121 -2.98 20.03 22.41
C MET A 121 -1.99 19.57 23.49
N ASP A 122 -2.02 20.13 24.68
CA ASP A 122 -1.15 19.73 25.78
C ASP A 122 -1.29 18.24 26.14
N ALA A 123 -2.50 17.70 26.03
CA ALA A 123 -2.83 16.30 26.38
C ALA A 123 -3.38 15.50 25.18
N GLY A 124 -2.76 15.59 24.00
CA GLY A 124 -3.18 14.81 22.83
C GLY A 124 -3.50 15.66 21.60
N PHE A 125 -4.57 15.32 20.90
CA PHE A 125 -4.93 15.95 19.62
C PHE A 125 -6.43 16.19 19.50
N VAL A 126 -6.78 17.19 18.72
CA VAL A 126 -8.13 17.42 18.20
C VAL A 126 -8.08 17.22 16.67
N VAL A 127 -8.86 16.29 16.18
CA VAL A 127 -9.00 15.94 14.76
C VAL A 127 -10.37 16.39 14.29
N SER A 128 -10.44 17.13 13.20
CA SER A 128 -11.70 17.67 12.70
C SER A 128 -11.85 17.61 11.19
N GLY A 129 -13.09 17.60 10.75
CA GLY A 129 -13.54 17.68 9.37
C GLY A 129 -14.89 18.32 9.28
N LEU A 130 -15.52 18.30 8.10
CA LEU A 130 -16.84 18.86 7.92
C LEU A 130 -17.86 18.07 8.78
N GLY A 131 -18.48 18.74 9.75
CA GLY A 131 -19.53 18.18 10.58
C GLY A 131 -19.06 17.28 11.74
N PHE A 132 -17.75 17.17 12.00
CA PHE A 132 -17.25 16.41 13.15
C PHE A 132 -15.98 17.00 13.76
N GLU A 133 -15.83 16.76 15.05
CA GLU A 133 -14.64 17.06 15.84
C GLU A 133 -14.46 16.00 16.92
N VAL A 134 -13.24 15.46 17.04
CA VAL A 134 -12.90 14.34 17.91
C VAL A 134 -11.58 14.62 18.62
N ALA A 135 -11.55 14.42 19.95
CA ALA A 135 -10.32 14.43 20.73
C ALA A 135 -9.71 13.03 20.81
N CYS A 136 -8.37 12.94 20.82
CA CYS A 136 -7.68 11.67 21.00
C CYS A 136 -6.29 11.84 21.61
N SER A 137 -5.75 10.73 22.15
CA SER A 137 -4.39 10.68 22.70
C SER A 137 -3.33 10.44 21.63
N ALA A 138 -3.69 9.78 20.52
CA ALA A 138 -2.78 9.48 19.42
C ALA A 138 -3.47 9.63 18.07
N VAL A 139 -2.67 10.04 17.06
CA VAL A 139 -3.09 10.16 15.66
C VAL A 139 -2.22 9.27 14.78
N VAL A 140 -2.85 8.53 13.85
CA VAL A 140 -2.18 7.75 12.82
C VAL A 140 -2.56 8.29 11.44
N ASP A 141 -1.57 8.76 10.68
CA ASP A 141 -1.75 9.19 9.29
C ASP A 141 -1.69 7.98 8.35
N ALA A 142 -2.85 7.55 7.87
CA ALA A 142 -3.04 6.52 6.86
C ALA A 142 -3.65 7.09 5.56
N ALA A 143 -3.56 8.40 5.33
CA ALA A 143 -4.18 9.07 4.18
C ALA A 143 -3.48 8.76 2.84
N GLY A 144 -2.42 7.93 2.87
CA GLY A 144 -1.75 7.41 1.68
C GLY A 144 -0.83 8.42 1.00
N LYS A 145 -0.53 8.18 -0.27
CA LYS A 145 0.44 8.95 -1.07
C LYS A 145 0.09 10.44 -1.27
N LEU A 146 -1.15 10.83 -1.06
CA LEU A 146 -1.61 12.22 -1.17
C LEU A 146 -1.95 12.82 0.20
N SER A 147 -1.40 12.27 1.28
CA SER A 147 -1.61 12.84 2.61
C SER A 147 -1.14 14.29 2.67
N ARG A 148 -1.98 15.16 3.19
CA ARG A 148 -1.63 16.56 3.49
C ARG A 148 -0.87 16.71 4.81
N PHE A 149 -0.81 15.64 5.60
CA PHE A 149 -0.17 15.60 6.91
C PHE A 149 1.29 15.11 6.85
N THR A 150 1.72 14.67 5.66
CA THR A 150 3.08 14.20 5.40
C THR A 150 3.69 15.00 4.26
N ARG A 151 4.90 15.51 4.42
CA ARG A 151 5.65 16.21 3.38
C ARG A 151 6.33 15.20 2.46
N ARG A 152 6.44 15.51 1.16
CA ARG A 152 7.02 14.63 0.15
C ARG A 152 7.84 15.39 -0.87
N ARG A 153 8.77 14.66 -1.51
CA ARG A 153 9.38 15.04 -2.78
C ARG A 153 8.81 14.15 -3.87
N GLY A 154 8.27 14.76 -4.93
CA GLY A 154 7.68 14.07 -6.05
C GLY A 154 8.70 13.74 -7.12
N GLU A 155 8.47 12.63 -7.81
CA GLU A 155 9.02 12.34 -9.13
C GLU A 155 7.88 12.48 -10.15
N GLU A 156 8.25 12.67 -11.43
CA GLU A 156 7.26 12.87 -12.50
C GLU A 156 6.73 11.54 -13.08
N GLU A 157 6.45 10.55 -12.21
CA GLU A 157 5.93 9.25 -12.60
C GLU A 157 4.44 9.13 -12.27
N PHE A 158 3.72 8.44 -13.14
CA PHE A 158 2.27 8.23 -13.03
C PHE A 158 1.94 6.75 -13.07
N GLY A 159 1.03 6.35 -12.20
CA GLY A 159 0.44 5.01 -12.23
C GLY A 159 -0.82 5.03 -13.10
N ILE A 160 -0.94 4.03 -13.97
CA ILE A 160 -2.12 3.80 -14.82
C ILE A 160 -2.65 2.41 -14.53
N GLN A 161 -3.97 2.28 -14.47
CA GLN A 161 -4.65 0.99 -14.33
C GLN A 161 -5.85 0.90 -15.25
N TYR A 162 -6.07 -0.29 -15.82
CA TYR A 162 -7.32 -0.67 -16.47
C TYR A 162 -7.57 -2.17 -16.28
N THR A 163 -8.77 -2.61 -16.56
CA THR A 163 -9.18 -4.03 -16.50
C THR A 163 -9.64 -4.52 -17.86
N GLU A 164 -9.39 -5.82 -18.12
CA GLU A 164 -9.89 -6.52 -19.31
C GLU A 164 -10.67 -7.77 -18.88
N GLU A 165 -11.70 -8.09 -19.63
CA GLU A 165 -12.59 -9.26 -19.46
C GLU A 165 -11.91 -10.55 -19.97
N ALA A 166 -10.75 -10.89 -19.42
CA ALA A 166 -10.00 -12.09 -19.76
C ALA A 166 -9.12 -12.52 -18.60
N ALA A 167 -9.24 -13.77 -18.13
CA ALA A 167 -8.35 -14.31 -17.12
C ALA A 167 -7.00 -14.72 -17.73
N ARG A 168 -5.91 -14.46 -17.03
CA ARG A 168 -4.53 -14.79 -17.42
C ARG A 168 -3.94 -15.98 -16.66
N GLY A 169 -4.77 -16.70 -15.90
CA GLY A 169 -4.30 -17.83 -15.06
C GLY A 169 -3.66 -17.34 -13.76
N ASN A 170 -2.78 -18.18 -13.22
CA ASN A 170 -2.20 -18.05 -11.87
C ASN A 170 -0.79 -17.42 -11.89
N VAL A 171 -0.54 -16.53 -12.84
CA VAL A 171 0.78 -15.90 -13.07
C VAL A 171 0.67 -14.39 -12.96
N LEU A 172 1.63 -13.77 -12.27
CA LEU A 172 1.87 -12.34 -12.35
C LEU A 172 2.76 -12.07 -13.56
N ASP A 173 2.19 -11.51 -14.62
CA ASP A 173 2.99 -11.01 -15.74
C ASP A 173 3.59 -9.65 -15.36
N PHE A 174 4.89 -9.45 -15.63
CA PHE A 174 5.59 -8.21 -15.37
C PHE A 174 6.48 -7.84 -16.55
N TRP A 175 6.39 -6.58 -17.01
CA TRP A 175 7.11 -6.10 -18.19
C TRP A 175 7.89 -4.81 -17.89
N PHE A 176 9.11 -4.77 -18.42
CA PHE A 176 9.87 -3.54 -18.58
C PHE A 176 9.78 -3.07 -20.04
N PHE A 177 9.42 -1.82 -20.25
CA PHE A 177 9.30 -1.21 -21.56
C PHE A 177 9.94 0.18 -21.56
N GLU A 178 9.98 0.84 -22.73
CA GLU A 178 10.74 2.08 -22.92
C GLU A 178 10.37 3.20 -21.94
N ASP A 179 9.12 3.38 -21.66
CA ASP A 179 8.61 4.51 -20.89
C ASP A 179 8.31 4.16 -19.42
N GLY A 180 8.62 2.93 -18.97
CA GLY A 180 8.29 2.49 -17.63
C GLY A 180 8.30 0.97 -17.44
N TYR A 181 7.48 0.52 -16.53
CA TYR A 181 7.25 -0.89 -16.26
C TYR A 181 5.81 -1.12 -15.78
N GLY A 182 5.39 -2.35 -15.77
CA GLY A 182 4.07 -2.69 -15.26
C GLY A 182 3.81 -4.18 -15.25
N GLY A 183 2.61 -4.54 -14.87
CA GLY A 183 2.21 -5.93 -14.79
C GLY A 183 0.74 -6.14 -15.00
N ALA A 184 0.38 -7.40 -15.12
CA ALA A 184 -1.00 -7.85 -15.12
C ALA A 184 -1.16 -9.09 -14.24
N VAL A 185 -2.30 -9.18 -13.58
CA VAL A 185 -2.70 -10.33 -12.77
C VAL A 185 -4.18 -10.57 -12.92
N SER A 186 -4.59 -11.85 -12.86
CA SER A 186 -6.00 -12.18 -12.78
C SER A 186 -6.58 -11.72 -11.45
N VAL A 187 -7.78 -11.15 -11.48
CA VAL A 187 -8.55 -10.74 -10.31
C VAL A 187 -9.94 -11.41 -10.35
N GLU A 188 -10.75 -11.16 -9.35
CA GLU A 188 -12.11 -11.69 -9.27
C GLU A 188 -12.93 -11.39 -10.54
N GLY A 189 -13.95 -12.22 -10.81
CA GLY A 189 -14.86 -12.05 -11.97
C GLY A 189 -14.25 -12.42 -13.32
N ARG A 190 -13.18 -13.25 -13.35
CA ARG A 190 -12.47 -13.66 -14.57
C ARG A 190 -11.86 -12.51 -15.36
N ARG A 191 -11.46 -11.46 -14.68
CA ARG A 191 -10.84 -10.25 -15.25
C ARG A 191 -9.34 -10.25 -15.02
N SER A 192 -8.63 -9.51 -15.84
CA SER A 192 -7.21 -9.16 -15.62
C SER A 192 -7.07 -7.70 -15.31
N ASN A 193 -6.32 -7.41 -14.26
CA ASN A 193 -5.97 -6.06 -13.86
C ASN A 193 -4.58 -5.73 -14.40
N PHE A 194 -4.49 -4.70 -15.23
CA PHE A 194 -3.25 -4.15 -15.78
C PHE A 194 -2.90 -2.88 -15.03
N CYS A 195 -1.66 -2.79 -14.60
CA CYS A 195 -1.17 -1.58 -13.93
C CYS A 195 0.26 -1.27 -14.37
N PHE A 196 0.49 -0.03 -14.76
CA PHE A 196 1.77 0.46 -15.27
C PHE A 196 2.21 1.70 -14.51
N LEU A 197 3.52 1.80 -14.32
CA LEU A 197 4.19 3.03 -13.93
C LEU A 197 4.89 3.59 -15.16
N ILE A 198 4.59 4.84 -15.50
CA ILE A 198 5.11 5.51 -16.69
C ILE A 198 5.59 6.92 -16.36
N ASN A 199 6.47 7.45 -17.20
CA ASN A 199 6.87 8.85 -17.15
C ASN A 199 5.73 9.77 -17.64
N LYS A 200 5.85 11.06 -17.34
CA LYS A 200 4.88 12.10 -17.71
C LYS A 200 4.65 12.20 -19.21
N ASP A 201 5.73 12.11 -20.00
CA ASP A 201 5.67 12.32 -21.45
C ASP A 201 4.88 11.23 -22.16
N SER A 202 4.84 10.03 -21.58
CA SER A 202 4.09 8.88 -22.10
C SER A 202 2.64 8.81 -21.62
N LEU A 203 2.22 9.65 -20.69
CA LEU A 203 0.90 9.60 -20.09
C LEU A 203 -0.23 9.66 -21.14
N GLN A 204 -0.11 10.50 -22.15
CA GLN A 204 -1.13 10.67 -23.18
C GLN A 204 -1.37 9.41 -24.04
N LYS A 205 -0.37 8.51 -24.16
CA LYS A 205 -0.49 7.26 -24.92
C LYS A 205 -1.51 6.30 -24.30
N TYR A 206 -1.83 6.47 -23.02
CA TYR A 206 -2.62 5.53 -22.23
C TYR A 206 -3.94 6.08 -21.71
N VAL A 207 -4.07 7.41 -21.57
CA VAL A 207 -5.24 8.09 -20.97
C VAL A 207 -6.54 7.94 -21.80
N GLY A 208 -6.48 7.53 -23.05
CA GLY A 208 -7.67 7.36 -23.91
C GLY A 208 -8.36 5.98 -23.83
N ARG A 209 -7.90 5.06 -22.98
CA ARG A 209 -8.52 3.74 -22.84
C ARG A 209 -9.78 3.81 -21.97
N PRO A 210 -10.86 3.07 -22.32
CA PRO A 210 -12.03 2.95 -21.46
C PRO A 210 -11.63 2.48 -20.04
N GLU A 211 -12.27 3.04 -19.03
CA GLU A 211 -12.05 2.69 -17.61
C GLU A 211 -10.61 2.87 -17.11
N CYS A 212 -9.79 3.67 -17.78
CA CYS A 212 -8.43 3.93 -17.37
C CYS A 212 -8.38 4.83 -16.14
N LEU A 213 -7.83 4.33 -15.05
CA LEU A 213 -7.56 5.10 -13.84
C LEU A 213 -6.12 5.61 -13.87
N VAL A 214 -5.94 6.87 -13.49
CA VAL A 214 -4.62 7.51 -13.43
C VAL A 214 -4.37 8.03 -12.01
N THR A 215 -3.14 7.94 -11.56
CA THR A 215 -2.69 8.49 -10.29
C THR A 215 -1.27 9.03 -10.41
N GLY A 216 -0.99 10.13 -9.75
CA GLY A 216 0.34 10.76 -9.72
C GLY A 216 0.24 12.28 -9.58
N PRO A 217 1.40 12.97 -9.64
CA PRO A 217 2.74 12.38 -9.63
C PRO A 217 3.04 11.60 -8.36
N LEU A 218 3.81 10.53 -8.48
CA LEU A 218 4.19 9.68 -7.33
C LEU A 218 5.40 10.27 -6.62
N ALA A 219 5.39 10.19 -5.29
CA ALA A 219 6.46 10.66 -4.43
C ALA A 219 6.95 9.51 -3.54
N TYR A 220 8.21 9.13 -3.70
CA TYR A 220 8.80 8.01 -2.96
C TYR A 220 9.43 8.46 -1.64
N ASP A 221 10.01 9.65 -1.63
CA ASP A 221 10.68 10.16 -0.44
C ASP A 221 9.69 10.83 0.52
N ARG A 222 9.76 10.39 1.75
CA ARG A 222 9.07 11.00 2.87
C ARG A 222 10.00 11.97 3.59
N LEU A 223 9.53 13.17 3.89
CA LEU A 223 10.16 14.03 4.88
C LEU A 223 9.60 13.71 6.27
N PRO A 224 10.40 13.87 7.35
CA PRO A 224 9.92 13.69 8.70
C PRO A 224 8.63 14.47 8.95
N GLY A 225 7.63 13.82 9.52
CA GLY A 225 6.32 14.40 9.84
C GLY A 225 6.05 14.36 11.33
N ASP A 226 4.95 15.00 11.75
CA ASP A 226 4.59 15.14 13.16
C ASP A 226 3.77 13.94 13.67
N TYR A 227 3.30 13.06 12.76
CA TYR A 227 2.41 11.95 13.08
C TYR A 227 3.04 10.59 12.78
N ILE A 228 2.54 9.55 13.48
CA ILE A 228 2.77 8.15 13.10
C ILE A 228 2.11 7.95 11.74
N ALA A 229 2.91 7.71 10.69
CA ALA A 229 2.40 7.53 9.35
C ALA A 229 2.54 6.08 8.89
N VAL A 230 1.50 5.53 8.26
CA VAL A 230 1.44 4.12 7.82
C VAL A 230 1.12 4.00 6.32
N GLY A 231 1.48 2.89 5.72
CA GLY A 231 1.34 2.69 4.28
C GLY A 231 2.11 3.74 3.49
N ASP A 232 1.58 4.16 2.34
CA ASP A 232 2.22 5.16 1.49
C ASP A 232 2.43 6.52 2.17
N ALA A 233 1.72 6.83 3.25
CA ALA A 233 1.99 8.01 4.06
C ALA A 233 3.33 7.91 4.80
N ALA A 234 3.78 6.70 5.14
CA ALA A 234 5.10 6.45 5.73
C ALA A 234 6.25 6.50 4.72
N GLY A 235 5.95 6.51 3.44
CA GLY A 235 6.89 6.44 2.31
C GLY A 235 6.58 5.24 1.43
N MET A 236 6.50 5.46 0.14
CA MET A 236 6.18 4.38 -0.80
C MET A 236 7.31 3.35 -0.87
N VAL A 237 6.95 2.08 -0.89
CA VAL A 237 7.81 1.02 -1.41
C VAL A 237 7.67 1.06 -2.93
N ASP A 238 8.78 0.92 -3.65
CA ASP A 238 8.74 0.96 -5.11
C ASP A 238 7.73 -0.08 -5.63
N PRO A 239 6.80 0.33 -6.51
CA PRO A 239 5.78 -0.57 -7.07
C PRO A 239 6.36 -1.81 -7.75
N PHE A 240 7.58 -1.71 -8.27
CA PHE A 240 8.34 -2.83 -8.80
C PHE A 240 8.46 -4.01 -7.82
N CYS A 241 8.58 -3.74 -6.54
CA CYS A 241 8.68 -4.77 -5.51
C CYS A 241 7.38 -5.56 -5.29
N GLY A 242 6.22 -5.10 -5.82
CA GLY A 242 4.92 -5.74 -5.59
C GLY A 242 4.46 -5.78 -4.13
N GLU A 243 5.13 -5.02 -3.25
CA GLU A 243 4.98 -5.10 -1.79
C GLU A 243 4.11 -3.98 -1.19
N GLY A 244 3.54 -3.09 -2.02
CA GLY A 244 2.81 -1.93 -1.52
C GLY A 244 1.61 -2.28 -0.61
N MET A 245 0.85 -3.33 -0.96
CA MET A 245 -0.29 -3.77 -0.15
C MET A 245 0.15 -4.46 1.15
N ARG A 246 1.20 -5.30 1.11
CA ARG A 246 1.82 -5.87 2.32
C ARG A 246 2.34 -4.76 3.23
N HIS A 247 3.09 -3.80 2.69
CA HIS A 247 3.60 -2.65 3.43
C HIS A 247 2.47 -1.88 4.13
N ALA A 248 1.36 -1.64 3.42
CA ALA A 248 0.20 -0.96 4.01
C ALA A 248 -0.39 -1.74 5.20
N LEU A 249 -0.65 -3.03 5.02
CA LEU A 249 -1.21 -3.90 6.07
C LEU A 249 -0.26 -4.04 7.28
N ASP A 250 1.01 -4.37 7.03
CA ASP A 250 2.00 -4.61 8.09
C ASP A 250 2.30 -3.33 8.89
N SER A 251 2.49 -2.18 8.21
CA SER A 251 2.76 -0.92 8.90
C SER A 251 1.56 -0.45 9.73
N GLY A 252 0.33 -0.67 9.27
CA GLY A 252 -0.88 -0.40 10.04
C GLY A 252 -0.96 -1.23 11.32
N MET A 253 -0.76 -2.55 11.22
CA MET A 253 -0.71 -3.44 12.38
C MET A 253 0.45 -3.11 13.33
N LEU A 254 1.62 -2.75 12.79
CA LEU A 254 2.77 -2.34 13.61
C LEU A 254 2.45 -1.10 14.44
N ALA A 255 1.90 -0.06 13.81
CA ALA A 255 1.48 1.16 14.49
C ALA A 255 0.48 0.88 15.60
N ALA A 256 -0.53 0.05 15.31
CA ALA A 256 -1.53 -0.35 16.30
C ALA A 256 -0.91 -1.00 17.54
N ARG A 257 0.04 -1.93 17.38
CA ARG A 257 0.69 -2.61 18.50
C ARG A 257 1.52 -1.67 19.35
N ILE A 258 2.28 -0.78 18.72
CA ILE A 258 3.12 0.20 19.43
C ILE A 258 2.25 1.20 20.18
N VAL A 259 1.23 1.72 19.54
CA VAL A 259 0.30 2.69 20.17
C VAL A 259 -0.46 2.03 21.31
N ALA A 260 -0.99 0.82 21.13
CA ALA A 260 -1.68 0.10 22.21
C ALA A 260 -0.78 -0.16 23.42
N ARG A 261 0.47 -0.58 23.18
CA ARG A 261 1.47 -0.79 24.23
C ARG A 261 1.82 0.51 24.94
N GLY A 262 1.98 1.59 24.19
CA GLY A 262 2.28 2.92 24.71
C GLY A 262 1.16 3.49 25.56
N ILE A 263 -0.09 3.43 25.10
CA ILE A 263 -1.27 3.89 25.86
C ILE A 263 -1.38 3.15 27.19
N ARG A 264 -1.28 1.81 27.18
CA ARG A 264 -1.35 1.00 28.41
C ARG A 264 -0.22 1.31 29.42
N ALA A 265 0.93 1.71 28.90
CA ALA A 265 2.10 2.08 29.73
C ALA A 265 2.13 3.57 30.08
N GLY A 266 1.12 4.37 29.70
CA GLY A 266 1.09 5.82 29.97
C GLY A 266 2.17 6.61 29.25
N ARG A 267 2.72 6.09 28.13
CA ARG A 267 3.81 6.74 27.39
C ARG A 267 3.30 7.90 26.53
N GLY A 268 4.15 8.92 26.36
CA GLY A 268 3.85 10.08 25.52
C GLY A 268 3.84 9.72 24.01
N TYR A 269 3.04 10.47 23.25
CA TYR A 269 2.90 10.25 21.79
C TYR A 269 4.23 10.30 21.03
N SER A 270 5.11 11.25 21.37
CA SER A 270 6.42 11.40 20.73
C SER A 270 7.34 10.19 20.94
N GLU A 271 7.19 9.50 22.07
CA GLU A 271 7.93 8.26 22.35
C GLU A 271 7.40 7.10 21.50
N MET A 272 6.09 6.92 21.45
CA MET A 272 5.43 5.92 20.59
C MET A 272 5.79 6.14 19.12
N ARG A 273 5.80 7.38 18.65
CA ARG A 273 6.18 7.72 17.28
C ARG A 273 7.63 7.35 16.97
N ARG A 274 8.58 7.69 17.87
CA ARG A 274 9.99 7.33 17.67
C ARG A 274 10.19 5.81 17.62
N GLU A 275 9.56 5.08 18.53
CA GLU A 275 9.60 3.61 18.52
C GLU A 275 9.07 3.04 17.20
N TYR A 276 7.93 3.56 16.73
CA TYR A 276 7.36 3.16 15.44
C TYR A 276 8.33 3.44 14.27
N GLU A 277 8.93 4.61 14.22
CA GLU A 277 9.87 5.00 13.16
C GLU A 277 11.10 4.08 13.12
N VAL A 278 11.63 3.71 14.27
CA VAL A 278 12.76 2.76 14.38
C VAL A 278 12.35 1.37 13.87
N GLU A 279 11.24 0.82 14.36
CA GLU A 279 10.78 -0.50 13.94
C GLU A 279 10.35 -0.54 12.46
N TRP A 280 9.70 0.51 11.98
CA TRP A 280 9.31 0.61 10.58
C TRP A 280 10.55 0.68 9.66
N ASN A 281 11.55 1.49 9.99
CA ASN A 281 12.80 1.59 9.23
C ASN A 281 13.57 0.25 9.22
N SER A 282 13.62 -0.45 10.34
CA SER A 282 14.24 -1.78 10.42
C SER A 282 13.56 -2.79 9.47
N ARG A 283 12.23 -2.76 9.36
CA ARG A 283 11.48 -3.69 8.51
C ARG A 283 11.49 -3.32 7.03
N TRP A 284 11.34 -2.03 6.72
CA TRP A 284 11.04 -1.56 5.36
C TRP A 284 12.14 -0.73 4.72
N GLY A 285 13.11 -0.22 5.50
CA GLY A 285 14.18 0.64 5.00
C GLY A 285 15.01 -0.03 3.91
N TRP A 286 15.40 -1.28 4.11
CA TRP A 286 16.20 -2.03 3.13
C TRP A 286 15.43 -2.33 1.82
N LYS A 287 14.13 -2.66 1.90
CA LYS A 287 13.29 -2.87 0.70
C LYS A 287 13.13 -1.59 -0.11
N ARG A 288 13.00 -0.44 0.56
CA ARG A 288 12.96 0.86 -0.11
C ARG A 288 14.29 1.18 -0.79
N ALA A 289 15.42 0.97 -0.11
CA ALA A 289 16.75 1.17 -0.70
C ALA A 289 16.99 0.23 -1.89
N LEU A 290 16.59 -1.04 -1.79
CA LEU A 290 16.68 -2.01 -2.89
C LEU A 290 15.81 -1.57 -4.08
N GLY A 291 14.57 -1.16 -3.85
CA GLY A 291 13.67 -0.67 -4.90
C GLY A 291 14.24 0.55 -5.62
N ALA A 292 14.76 1.54 -4.86
CA ALA A 292 15.41 2.72 -5.43
C ALA A 292 16.66 2.35 -6.26
N GLY A 293 17.50 1.45 -5.75
CA GLY A 293 18.69 0.96 -6.47
C GLY A 293 18.33 0.22 -7.76
N LEU A 294 17.33 -0.65 -7.71
CA LEU A 294 16.84 -1.36 -8.90
C LEU A 294 16.23 -0.40 -9.92
N ARG A 295 15.45 0.56 -9.50
CA ARG A 295 14.91 1.59 -10.39
C ARG A 295 16.03 2.35 -11.09
N GLN A 296 17.04 2.83 -10.37
CA GLN A 296 18.20 3.50 -10.94
C GLN A 296 18.96 2.60 -11.93
N PHE A 297 19.16 1.31 -11.56
CA PHE A 297 19.77 0.33 -12.45
C PHE A 297 18.98 0.15 -13.75
N LEU A 298 17.65 0.06 -13.66
CA LEU A 298 16.77 -0.15 -14.80
C LEU A 298 16.64 1.07 -15.72
N GLN A 299 16.97 2.28 -15.23
CA GLN A 299 17.08 3.49 -16.05
C GLN A 299 18.29 3.45 -17.01
N HIS A 300 19.35 2.67 -16.69
CA HIS A 300 20.50 2.42 -17.58
C HIS A 300 20.24 1.23 -18.52
N ARG A 301 19.42 1.43 -19.53
CA ARG A 301 18.74 0.40 -20.34
C ARG A 301 19.62 -0.57 -21.09
N ASP A 302 20.70 -0.12 -21.72
CA ASP A 302 21.58 -1.02 -22.49
C ASP A 302 22.29 -2.02 -21.59
N PHE A 303 22.77 -1.53 -20.44
CA PHE A 303 23.41 -2.38 -19.44
C PHE A 303 22.39 -3.30 -18.74
N SER A 304 21.21 -2.80 -18.39
CA SER A 304 20.19 -3.58 -17.72
C SER A 304 19.63 -4.71 -18.60
N ARG A 305 19.44 -4.47 -19.92
CA ARG A 305 19.03 -5.53 -20.87
C ARG A 305 20.07 -6.64 -20.98
N ALA A 306 21.35 -6.31 -21.02
CA ALA A 306 22.44 -7.29 -21.06
C ALA A 306 22.52 -8.07 -19.74
N ALA A 307 22.40 -7.40 -18.59
CA ALA A 307 22.53 -7.98 -17.26
C ALA A 307 21.28 -8.74 -16.79
N PHE A 308 20.10 -8.42 -17.33
CA PHE A 308 18.82 -9.01 -16.88
C PHE A 308 18.82 -10.53 -16.85
N ARG A 309 19.41 -11.18 -17.86
CA ARG A 309 19.50 -12.65 -17.98
C ARG A 309 20.37 -13.29 -16.89
N PHE A 310 21.23 -12.49 -16.25
CA PHE A 310 22.14 -12.96 -15.19
C PHE A 310 21.63 -12.69 -13.79
N ILE A 311 20.45 -12.05 -13.63
CA ILE A 311 19.83 -11.83 -12.32
C ILE A 311 19.32 -13.18 -11.81
N PRO A 312 19.88 -13.70 -10.69
CA PRO A 312 19.47 -15.00 -10.19
C PRO A 312 17.99 -15.01 -9.78
N PRO A 313 17.25 -16.10 -10.05
CA PRO A 313 15.86 -16.24 -9.59
C PRO A 313 15.67 -16.00 -8.08
N GLY A 314 16.68 -16.34 -7.27
CA GLY A 314 16.69 -16.08 -5.83
C GLY A 314 16.66 -14.61 -5.45
N LEU A 315 17.15 -13.68 -6.29
CA LEU A 315 17.05 -12.26 -6.03
C LEU A 315 15.62 -11.77 -6.24
N TRP A 316 14.95 -12.26 -7.30
CA TRP A 316 13.53 -11.99 -7.55
C TRP A 316 12.65 -12.51 -6.41
N ASN A 317 12.93 -13.71 -5.91
CA ASN A 317 12.21 -14.28 -4.78
C ASN A 317 12.33 -13.44 -3.50
N ARG A 318 13.46 -12.76 -3.27
CA ARG A 318 13.62 -11.84 -2.12
C ARG A 318 12.75 -10.58 -2.22
N LEU A 319 12.33 -10.21 -3.44
CA LEU A 319 11.46 -9.06 -3.65
C LEU A 319 10.01 -9.38 -3.25
N TRP A 320 9.55 -10.62 -3.52
CA TRP A 320 8.13 -11.00 -3.40
C TRP A 320 7.81 -11.98 -2.25
N ASN A 321 8.81 -12.48 -1.53
CA ASN A 321 8.65 -13.34 -0.34
C ASN A 321 9.11 -12.61 0.98
#